data_0054eac8cfd22efd23df9c33a73567be
#
_entry.id   0054eac8cfd22efd23df9c33a73567be
#
_cell.length_a   1.000
_cell.length_b   1.000
_cell.length_c   1.000
_cell.angle_alpha   90.00
_cell.angle_beta   90.00
_cell.angle_gamma   90.00
#
_symmetry.space_group_name_H-M   'P 1'
#
loop_
_entity.id
_entity.type
_entity.pdbx_description
1 polymer ?
#
loop_
_entity_poly.entity_id
_entity_poly.type
_entity_poly.pdbx_seq_one_letter_code
_entity_poly.pdbx_strand_id
1 'polypeptide(L)'
;MTAHVLGNGPSISLFKRDEWPETDIFIGCNFSDEETLRPDYTVMIDIRPMRKFYEGHKVGVPMVLSDRAEKFILDKKGWDDMNNRGAIILKEIVPLLKYKDLHPKWALNSGQHAAMYALDKEDITDLHIWGTDTFWGNALKSNTDAIIRPNAGDRVRLDIADPWRKFWERIFEEHPDHTFYIHAPKDSQLHQDYRLNNVKVVFH
;
A
#
# COMPACT_ATOMS: atom_id res chain seq x y z
N MET A 1 8.26 -17.28 4.47
CA MET A 1 8.37 -16.01 5.23
C MET A 1 7.07 -15.23 5.12
N THR A 2 6.72 -14.42 6.12
CA THR A 2 5.48 -13.62 6.14
C THR A 2 5.78 -12.16 5.81
N ALA A 3 4.91 -11.53 5.02
CA ALA A 3 4.95 -10.09 4.79
C ALA A 3 3.62 -9.43 5.20
N HIS A 4 3.70 -8.18 5.65
CA HIS A 4 2.57 -7.36 6.04
C HIS A 4 2.51 -6.10 5.19
N VAL A 5 1.41 -5.93 4.46
CA VAL A 5 1.10 -4.70 3.75
C VAL A 5 0.28 -3.79 4.67
N LEU A 6 0.86 -2.66 5.03
CA LEU A 6 0.28 -1.69 5.95
C LEU A 6 -0.33 -0.53 5.15
N GLY A 7 -1.58 -0.70 4.76
CA GLY A 7 -2.37 0.35 4.11
C GLY A 7 -2.70 1.49 5.08
N ASN A 8 -3.24 2.59 4.55
CA ASN A 8 -3.52 3.80 5.32
C ASN A 8 -5.02 4.03 5.60
N GLY A 9 -5.86 3.01 5.37
CA GLY A 9 -7.27 3.09 5.76
C GLY A 9 -7.43 3.12 7.29
N PRO A 10 -8.55 3.65 7.80
CA PRO A 10 -8.82 3.71 9.24
C PRO A 10 -8.63 2.39 9.99
N SER A 11 -8.94 1.26 9.38
CA SER A 11 -8.77 -0.06 9.99
C SER A 11 -7.33 -0.48 10.28
N ILE A 12 -6.34 0.30 9.84
CA ILE A 12 -4.93 0.06 10.22
C ILE A 12 -4.73 0.07 11.74
N SER A 13 -5.61 0.72 12.49
CA SER A 13 -5.62 0.71 13.95
C SER A 13 -5.80 -0.68 14.59
N LEU A 14 -6.24 -1.67 13.81
CA LEU A 14 -6.30 -3.08 14.23
C LEU A 14 -4.93 -3.75 14.25
N PHE A 15 -3.98 -3.22 13.49
CA PHE A 15 -2.62 -3.75 13.44
C PHE A 15 -1.86 -3.38 14.70
N LYS A 16 -1.16 -4.37 15.27
CA LYS A 16 -0.28 -4.19 16.43
C LYS A 16 1.06 -4.84 16.13
N ARG A 17 2.07 -4.03 15.91
CA ARG A 17 3.42 -4.48 15.51
C ARG A 17 4.00 -5.52 16.47
N ASP A 18 3.77 -5.36 17.78
CA ASP A 18 4.35 -6.23 18.82
C ASP A 18 3.72 -7.64 18.87
N GLU A 19 2.62 -7.87 18.17
CA GLU A 19 1.99 -9.19 18.05
C GLU A 19 2.65 -10.05 16.95
N TRP A 20 3.60 -9.50 16.19
CA TRP A 20 4.23 -10.16 15.04
C TRP A 20 5.75 -10.31 15.20
N PRO A 21 6.34 -11.40 14.69
CA PRO A 21 7.78 -11.64 14.74
C PRO A 21 8.59 -10.53 14.06
N GLU A 22 9.78 -10.23 14.60
CA GLU A 22 10.71 -9.31 13.97
C GLU A 22 11.28 -9.84 12.64
N THR A 23 11.12 -11.14 12.36
CA THR A 23 11.54 -11.78 11.12
C THR A 23 10.58 -11.57 9.95
N ASP A 24 9.36 -11.06 10.24
CA ASP A 24 8.39 -10.72 9.20
C ASP A 24 8.76 -9.39 8.55
N ILE A 25 8.32 -9.19 7.31
CA ILE A 25 8.57 -7.97 6.54
C ILE A 25 7.34 -7.06 6.61
N PHE A 26 7.56 -5.78 6.96
CA PHE A 26 6.50 -4.80 7.10
C PHE A 26 6.64 -3.69 6.06
N ILE A 27 5.64 -3.55 5.18
CA ILE A 27 5.68 -2.63 4.06
C ILE A 27 4.58 -1.60 4.20
N GLY A 28 4.96 -0.38 4.52
CA GLY A 28 4.07 0.77 4.63
C GLY A 28 3.72 1.39 3.27
N CYS A 29 2.77 2.30 3.28
CA CYS A 29 2.32 3.02 2.10
C CYS A 29 2.43 4.53 2.34
N ASN A 30 3.14 5.24 1.48
CA ASN A 30 3.32 6.70 1.57
C ASN A 30 3.92 7.14 2.93
N PHE A 31 3.25 8.05 3.64
CA PHE A 31 3.63 8.51 4.98
C PHE A 31 2.90 7.68 6.05
N SER A 32 3.16 6.38 6.11
CA SER A 32 2.67 5.54 7.21
C SER A 32 3.19 6.05 8.54
N ASP A 33 2.43 5.81 9.60
CA ASP A 33 2.88 6.12 10.97
C ASP A 33 4.07 5.21 11.33
N GLU A 34 5.29 5.74 11.18
CA GLU A 34 6.52 4.97 11.38
C GLU A 34 6.76 4.63 12.85
N GLU A 35 6.27 5.45 13.77
CA GLU A 35 6.44 5.23 15.20
C GLU A 35 5.60 4.05 15.69
N THR A 36 4.35 3.98 15.26
CA THR A 36 3.41 2.93 15.69
C THR A 36 3.53 1.66 14.84
N LEU A 37 3.63 1.81 13.52
CA LEU A 37 3.61 0.69 12.58
C LEU A 37 4.99 0.07 12.35
N ARG A 38 6.05 0.82 12.55
CA ARG A 38 7.46 0.42 12.37
C ARG A 38 7.69 -0.39 11.09
N PRO A 39 7.37 0.16 9.90
CA PRO A 39 7.58 -0.54 8.65
C PRO A 39 9.08 -0.63 8.32
N ASP A 40 9.49 -1.70 7.65
CA ASP A 40 10.85 -1.85 7.12
C ASP A 40 11.06 -1.00 5.86
N TYR A 41 9.99 -0.83 5.08
CA TYR A 41 9.97 -0.08 3.83
C TYR A 41 8.67 0.70 3.69
N THR A 42 8.68 1.74 2.85
CA THR A 42 7.43 2.38 2.40
C THR A 42 7.37 2.46 0.88
N VAL A 43 6.22 2.13 0.31
CA VAL A 43 5.98 2.22 -1.13
C VAL A 43 5.33 3.56 -1.48
N MET A 44 5.94 4.31 -2.39
CA MET A 44 5.45 5.60 -2.89
C MET A 44 5.32 5.57 -4.41
N ILE A 45 4.10 5.49 -4.90
CA ILE A 45 3.84 5.37 -6.35
C ILE A 45 3.40 6.68 -7.01
N ASP A 46 2.91 7.63 -6.23
CA ASP A 46 2.30 8.86 -6.73
C ASP A 46 3.18 10.10 -6.54
N ILE A 47 2.96 11.06 -7.43
CA ILE A 47 3.62 12.38 -7.38
C ILE A 47 3.23 13.18 -6.12
N ARG A 48 2.01 13.01 -5.60
CA ARG A 48 1.55 13.80 -4.44
C ARG A 48 2.35 13.54 -3.17
N PRO A 49 2.60 12.29 -2.73
CA PRO A 49 3.52 12.01 -1.64
C PRO A 49 4.91 12.60 -1.90
N MET A 50 5.45 12.46 -3.11
CA MET A 50 6.75 13.03 -3.45
C MET A 50 6.79 14.56 -3.29
N ARG A 51 5.74 15.27 -3.71
CA ARG A 51 5.65 16.71 -3.47
C ARG A 51 5.69 17.04 -1.98
N LYS A 52 4.96 16.28 -1.14
CA LYS A 52 4.97 16.47 0.31
C LYS A 52 6.33 16.23 0.92
N PHE A 53 7.06 15.24 0.44
CA PHE A 53 8.46 15.04 0.83
C PHE A 53 9.30 16.29 0.52
N TYR A 54 9.16 16.87 -0.68
CA TYR A 54 9.86 18.11 -1.04
C TYR A 54 9.39 19.33 -0.25
N GLU A 55 8.17 19.33 0.27
CA GLU A 55 7.64 20.35 1.19
C GLU A 55 8.15 20.19 2.62
N GLY A 56 8.96 19.15 2.92
CA GLY A 56 9.61 18.95 4.20
C GLY A 56 9.02 17.85 5.09
N HIS A 57 8.02 17.11 4.60
CA HIS A 57 7.58 15.90 5.31
C HIS A 57 8.64 14.82 5.20
N LYS A 58 9.02 14.25 6.33
CA LYS A 58 10.08 13.25 6.41
C LYS A 58 9.52 11.84 6.26
N VAL A 59 10.39 10.96 5.78
CA VAL A 59 10.24 9.50 5.78
C VAL A 59 11.54 8.93 6.31
N GLY A 60 11.47 8.19 7.41
CA GLY A 60 12.64 7.65 8.12
C GLY A 60 13.02 6.23 7.67
N VAL A 61 12.18 5.60 6.86
CA VAL A 61 12.42 4.23 6.36
C VAL A 61 12.76 4.23 4.87
N PRO A 62 13.41 3.17 4.36
CA PRO A 62 13.70 3.03 2.94
C PRO A 62 12.45 3.12 2.07
N MET A 63 12.53 3.87 0.96
CA MET A 63 11.44 4.07 0.01
C MET A 63 11.60 3.19 -1.23
N VAL A 64 10.55 2.46 -1.57
CA VAL A 64 10.37 1.80 -2.87
C VAL A 64 9.50 2.70 -3.73
N LEU A 65 10.00 3.11 -4.88
CA LEU A 65 9.35 4.10 -5.75
C LEU A 65 8.77 3.44 -6.99
N SER A 66 7.69 4.00 -7.55
CA SER A 66 7.30 3.67 -8.92
C SER A 66 8.16 4.45 -9.92
N ASP A 67 8.19 3.95 -11.16
CA ASP A 67 8.77 4.66 -12.32
C ASP A 67 8.22 6.08 -12.48
N ARG A 68 6.96 6.29 -12.14
CA ARG A 68 6.29 7.60 -12.15
C ARG A 68 6.84 8.53 -11.06
N ALA A 69 7.05 8.00 -9.85
CA ALA A 69 7.61 8.75 -8.74
C ALA A 69 9.08 9.08 -9.01
N GLU A 70 9.85 8.12 -9.51
CA GLU A 70 11.23 8.30 -9.95
C GLU A 70 11.35 9.42 -10.99
N LYS A 71 10.56 9.35 -12.07
CA LYS A 71 10.58 10.39 -13.09
C LYS A 71 10.31 11.78 -12.51
N PHE A 72 9.35 11.90 -11.60
CA PHE A 72 9.08 13.18 -10.93
C PHE A 72 10.29 13.70 -10.15
N ILE A 73 11.05 12.82 -9.49
CA ILE A 73 12.27 13.20 -8.77
C ILE A 73 13.32 13.72 -9.75
N LEU A 74 13.59 12.96 -10.83
CA LEU A 74 14.57 13.30 -11.83
C LEU A 74 14.26 14.64 -12.53
N ASP A 75 12.98 14.90 -12.83
CA ASP A 75 12.53 16.15 -13.44
C ASP A 75 12.64 17.37 -12.49
N LYS A 76 12.77 17.14 -11.17
CA LYS A 76 12.84 18.22 -10.18
C LYS A 76 14.28 18.61 -9.83
N LYS A 77 15.01 17.72 -9.18
CA LYS A 77 16.35 18.02 -8.67
C LYS A 77 17.30 16.82 -8.67
N GLY A 78 16.80 15.63 -9.03
CA GLY A 78 17.57 14.40 -9.06
C GLY A 78 17.77 13.73 -7.69
N TRP A 79 18.55 12.67 -7.71
CA TRP A 79 18.78 11.82 -6.55
C TRP A 79 19.58 12.52 -5.44
N ASP A 80 20.52 13.40 -5.80
CA ASP A 80 21.35 14.11 -4.82
C ASP A 80 20.51 15.00 -3.90
N ASP A 81 19.47 15.66 -4.43
CA ASP A 81 18.55 16.46 -3.61
C ASP A 81 17.74 15.59 -2.66
N MET A 82 17.32 14.40 -3.10
CA MET A 82 16.64 13.42 -2.24
C MET A 82 17.52 12.94 -1.09
N ASN A 83 18.77 12.57 -1.39
CA ASN A 83 19.74 12.15 -0.39
C ASN A 83 20.07 13.27 0.61
N ASN A 84 20.23 14.51 0.14
CA ASN A 84 20.45 15.68 0.98
C ASN A 84 19.29 15.99 1.91
N ARG A 85 18.09 15.53 1.58
CA ARG A 85 16.88 15.60 2.44
C ARG A 85 16.75 14.44 3.41
N GLY A 86 17.72 13.51 3.40
CA GLY A 86 17.74 12.33 4.25
C GLY A 86 16.85 11.19 3.77
N ALA A 87 16.48 11.17 2.48
CA ALA A 87 15.78 10.03 1.91
C ALA A 87 16.70 8.81 1.80
N ILE A 88 16.20 7.67 2.24
CA ILE A 88 16.81 6.37 1.96
C ILE A 88 16.00 5.75 0.81
N ILE A 89 16.60 5.64 -0.38
CA ILE A 89 15.91 5.12 -1.55
C ILE A 89 16.51 3.78 -1.90
N LEU A 90 15.67 2.76 -1.92
CA LEU A 90 16.05 1.49 -2.52
C LEU A 90 16.14 1.67 -4.02
N LYS A 91 17.19 1.14 -4.63
CA LYS A 91 17.38 1.20 -6.09
C LYS A 91 16.37 0.34 -6.86
N GLU A 92 15.45 -0.29 -6.15
CA GLU A 92 14.39 -1.09 -6.71
C GLU A 92 13.21 -0.18 -7.09
N ILE A 93 13.13 0.16 -8.36
CA ILE A 93 12.03 0.93 -8.92
C ILE A 93 10.99 -0.04 -9.47
N VAL A 94 9.76 0.05 -8.98
CA VAL A 94 8.66 -0.78 -9.48
C VAL A 94 7.90 -0.06 -10.60
N PRO A 95 7.55 -0.72 -11.71
CA PRO A 95 6.73 -0.11 -12.74
C PRO A 95 5.33 0.20 -12.21
N LEU A 96 4.73 1.30 -12.63
CA LEU A 96 3.36 1.63 -12.28
C LEU A 96 2.40 0.66 -12.96
N LEU A 97 2.01 -0.37 -12.27
CA LEU A 97 1.18 -1.46 -12.80
C LEU A 97 -0.26 -1.02 -13.07
N LYS A 98 -0.80 -1.50 -14.17
CA LYS A 98 -2.18 -1.26 -14.61
C LYS A 98 -2.77 -2.51 -15.21
N TYR A 99 -3.84 -3.00 -14.65
CA TYR A 99 -4.66 -4.02 -15.29
C TYR A 99 -5.62 -3.36 -16.27
N LYS A 100 -5.13 -3.08 -17.48
CA LYS A 100 -5.89 -2.34 -18.53
C LYS A 100 -7.13 -3.07 -19.00
N ASP A 101 -7.12 -4.38 -18.94
CA ASP A 101 -8.26 -5.26 -19.23
C ASP A 101 -9.37 -5.14 -18.19
N LEU A 102 -9.02 -4.91 -16.92
CA LEU A 102 -9.99 -4.69 -15.84
C LEU A 102 -10.45 -3.24 -15.76
N HIS A 103 -9.52 -2.29 -15.95
CA HIS A 103 -9.85 -0.87 -16.00
C HIS A 103 -8.80 -0.06 -16.76
N PRO A 104 -9.18 0.61 -17.87
CA PRO A 104 -8.21 1.29 -18.74
C PRO A 104 -7.57 2.53 -18.12
N LYS A 105 -8.22 3.13 -17.12
CA LYS A 105 -7.87 4.43 -16.56
C LYS A 105 -7.07 4.35 -15.28
N TRP A 106 -7.38 3.42 -14.39
CA TRP A 106 -6.78 3.36 -13.05
C TRP A 106 -5.57 2.43 -13.02
N ALA A 107 -4.59 2.82 -12.23
CA ALA A 107 -3.47 1.98 -11.81
C ALA A 107 -3.77 1.32 -10.46
N LEU A 108 -2.97 0.32 -10.10
CA LEU A 108 -2.95 -0.21 -8.75
C LEU A 108 -2.64 0.91 -7.74
N ASN A 109 -3.21 0.81 -6.54
CA ASN A 109 -2.89 1.75 -5.46
C ASN A 109 -1.60 1.36 -4.73
N SER A 110 -1.16 2.19 -3.77
CA SER A 110 0.09 1.94 -3.04
C SER A 110 0.09 0.63 -2.26
N GLY A 111 -1.05 0.21 -1.68
CA GLY A 111 -1.17 -1.08 -0.99
C GLY A 111 -1.01 -2.27 -1.94
N GLN A 112 -1.59 -2.18 -3.12
CA GLN A 112 -1.44 -3.20 -4.15
C GLN A 112 -0.01 -3.28 -4.70
N HIS A 113 0.66 -2.14 -4.88
CA HIS A 113 2.08 -2.13 -5.23
C HIS A 113 2.96 -2.68 -4.11
N ALA A 114 2.63 -2.40 -2.84
CA ALA A 114 3.33 -2.98 -1.70
C ALA A 114 3.18 -4.51 -1.67
N ALA A 115 1.97 -5.01 -1.97
CA ALA A 115 1.72 -6.44 -2.11
C ALA A 115 2.55 -7.06 -3.26
N MET A 116 2.52 -6.45 -4.44
CA MET A 116 3.31 -6.93 -5.58
C MET A 116 4.81 -6.91 -5.29
N TYR A 117 5.30 -5.88 -4.60
CA TYR A 117 6.68 -5.80 -4.17
C TYR A 117 7.06 -6.93 -3.19
N ALA A 118 6.16 -7.27 -2.25
CA ALA A 118 6.37 -8.41 -1.35
C ALA A 118 6.39 -9.73 -2.11
N LEU A 119 5.42 -9.95 -3.00
CA LEU A 119 5.26 -11.19 -3.78
C LEU A 119 6.43 -11.45 -4.76
N ASP A 120 7.16 -10.40 -5.15
CA ASP A 120 8.37 -10.53 -5.96
C ASP A 120 9.60 -11.05 -5.16
N LYS A 121 9.46 -11.22 -3.85
CA LYS A 121 10.51 -11.81 -3.00
C LYS A 121 10.31 -13.33 -2.90
N GLU A 122 11.32 -14.10 -3.25
CA GLU A 122 11.25 -15.55 -3.41
C GLU A 122 10.79 -16.31 -2.15
N ASP A 123 11.00 -15.75 -0.96
CA ASP A 123 10.74 -16.41 0.31
C ASP A 123 9.36 -16.08 0.92
N ILE A 124 8.57 -15.19 0.34
CA ILE A 124 7.26 -14.84 0.88
C ILE A 124 6.24 -15.90 0.49
N THR A 125 5.54 -16.46 1.48
CA THR A 125 4.45 -17.43 1.28
C THR A 125 3.11 -16.92 1.80
N ASP A 126 3.15 -16.04 2.79
CA ASP A 126 1.98 -15.51 3.47
C ASP A 126 1.99 -13.98 3.44
N LEU A 127 0.88 -13.39 3.00
CA LEU A 127 0.72 -11.94 2.89
C LEU A 127 -0.47 -11.45 3.71
N HIS A 128 -0.21 -10.67 4.76
CA HIS A 128 -1.21 -10.03 5.58
C HIS A 128 -1.51 -8.62 5.08
N ILE A 129 -2.79 -8.30 4.85
CA ILE A 129 -3.26 -7.03 4.28
C ILE A 129 -4.05 -6.28 5.33
N TRP A 130 -3.54 -5.12 5.76
CA TRP A 130 -4.08 -4.27 6.79
C TRP A 130 -4.46 -2.89 6.23
N GLY A 131 -5.43 -2.22 6.84
CA GLY A 131 -5.78 -0.84 6.46
C GLY A 131 -6.21 -0.66 5.02
N THR A 132 -6.81 -1.69 4.40
CA THR A 132 -7.32 -1.65 3.02
C THR A 132 -8.85 -1.65 3.04
N ASP A 133 -9.44 -0.57 3.54
CA ASP A 133 -10.87 -0.46 3.83
C ASP A 133 -11.78 -0.52 2.59
N THR A 134 -11.20 -0.48 1.39
CA THR A 134 -11.94 -0.68 0.14
C THR A 134 -12.54 -2.08 -0.01
N PHE A 135 -12.09 -3.06 0.75
CA PHE A 135 -12.69 -4.39 0.76
C PHE A 135 -14.13 -4.40 1.28
N TRP A 136 -14.47 -3.51 2.22
CA TRP A 136 -15.80 -3.41 2.84
C TRP A 136 -16.44 -2.02 2.80
N GLY A 137 -15.71 -1.01 2.31
CA GLY A 137 -16.18 0.36 2.25
C GLY A 137 -15.92 1.03 0.92
N ASN A 138 -16.74 2.02 0.59
CA ASN A 138 -16.56 2.85 -0.59
C ASN A 138 -15.97 4.23 -0.26
N ALA A 139 -15.78 4.52 1.03
CA ALA A 139 -15.13 5.74 1.47
C ALA A 139 -13.61 5.60 1.27
N LEU A 140 -13.03 6.48 0.46
CA LEU A 140 -11.60 6.58 0.27
C LEU A 140 -10.98 7.46 1.36
N LYS A 141 -11.02 6.98 2.58
CA LYS A 141 -10.44 7.65 3.75
C LYS A 141 -9.04 7.08 3.99
N SER A 142 -8.09 7.95 4.25
CA SER A 142 -6.71 7.56 4.53
C SER A 142 -6.18 8.38 5.70
N ASN A 143 -5.49 7.73 6.62
CA ASN A 143 -4.84 8.41 7.76
C ASN A 143 -3.78 9.41 7.29
N THR A 144 -3.25 9.25 6.07
CA THR A 144 -2.31 10.19 5.46
C THR A 144 -3.00 11.35 4.74
N ASP A 145 -4.33 11.41 4.68
CA ASP A 145 -5.04 12.51 4.00
C ASP A 145 -4.74 13.87 4.64
N ALA A 146 -4.50 13.94 5.96
CA ALA A 146 -4.09 15.18 6.62
C ALA A 146 -2.79 15.77 6.01
N ILE A 147 -1.89 14.93 5.53
CA ILE A 147 -0.63 15.33 4.88
C ILE A 147 -0.84 15.52 3.38
N ILE A 148 -1.38 14.50 2.71
CA ILE A 148 -1.41 14.43 1.24
C ILE A 148 -2.56 15.26 0.66
N ARG A 149 -3.68 15.35 1.37
CA ARG A 149 -4.92 15.96 0.90
C ARG A 149 -5.72 16.60 2.04
N PRO A 150 -5.20 17.62 2.73
CA PRO A 150 -5.81 18.15 3.95
C PRO A 150 -7.26 18.65 3.78
N ASN A 151 -7.68 18.96 2.56
CA ASN A 151 -9.02 19.45 2.24
C ASN A 151 -9.91 18.40 1.52
N ALA A 152 -9.56 17.13 1.59
CA ALA A 152 -10.25 16.11 0.78
C ALA A 152 -11.66 15.76 1.28
N GLY A 153 -11.93 15.92 2.58
CA GLY A 153 -13.17 15.45 3.21
C GLY A 153 -13.39 13.94 3.04
N ASP A 154 -14.54 13.46 3.47
CA ASP A 154 -14.96 12.08 3.20
C ASP A 154 -15.40 11.94 1.75
N ARG A 155 -14.77 11.01 1.03
CA ARG A 155 -15.05 10.77 -0.39
C ARG A 155 -15.54 9.35 -0.61
N VAL A 156 -16.72 9.25 -1.17
CA VAL A 156 -17.19 7.99 -1.75
C VAL A 156 -16.85 8.02 -3.24
N ARG A 157 -16.03 7.10 -3.71
CA ARG A 157 -15.53 7.03 -5.07
C ARG A 157 -15.66 5.60 -5.61
N LEU A 158 -16.86 5.24 -6.04
CA LEU A 158 -17.12 3.92 -6.65
C LEU A 158 -16.31 3.70 -7.94
N ASP A 159 -16.07 4.76 -8.69
CA ASP A 159 -15.25 4.72 -9.91
C ASP A 159 -13.79 4.31 -9.68
N ILE A 160 -13.33 4.33 -8.42
CA ILE A 160 -12.00 3.87 -8.01
C ILE A 160 -12.08 2.63 -7.12
N ALA A 161 -13.02 2.59 -6.18
CA ALA A 161 -13.12 1.50 -5.20
C ALA A 161 -13.40 0.14 -5.88
N ASP A 162 -14.34 0.10 -6.83
CA ASP A 162 -14.65 -1.12 -7.57
C ASP A 162 -13.49 -1.63 -8.43
N PRO A 163 -12.79 -0.80 -9.23
CA PRO A 163 -11.56 -1.23 -9.89
C PRO A 163 -10.50 -1.77 -8.93
N TRP A 164 -10.29 -1.14 -7.78
CA TRP A 164 -9.29 -1.61 -6.82
C TRP A 164 -9.63 -2.96 -6.20
N ARG A 165 -10.92 -3.25 -5.94
CA ARG A 165 -11.37 -4.59 -5.51
C ARG A 165 -11.05 -5.65 -6.56
N LYS A 166 -11.36 -5.36 -7.84
CA LYS A 166 -11.03 -6.26 -8.97
C LYS A 166 -9.53 -6.44 -9.16
N PHE A 167 -8.74 -5.42 -8.90
CA PHE A 167 -7.27 -5.52 -8.95
C PHE A 167 -6.75 -6.44 -7.83
N TRP A 168 -7.32 -6.37 -6.62
CA TRP A 168 -6.99 -7.31 -5.56
C TRP A 168 -7.35 -8.75 -5.96
N GLU A 169 -8.54 -8.97 -6.49
CA GLU A 169 -8.97 -10.29 -6.97
C GLU A 169 -7.98 -10.85 -7.99
N ARG A 170 -7.58 -10.05 -8.98
CA ARG A 170 -6.59 -10.44 -9.98
C ARG A 170 -5.23 -10.78 -9.34
N ILE A 171 -4.76 -10.02 -8.37
CA ILE A 171 -3.53 -10.31 -7.64
C ILE A 171 -3.63 -11.68 -6.94
N PHE A 172 -4.75 -11.96 -6.29
CA PHE A 172 -4.96 -13.24 -5.62
C PHE A 172 -4.99 -14.43 -6.60
N GLU A 173 -5.64 -14.26 -7.75
CA GLU A 173 -5.71 -15.27 -8.83
C GLU A 173 -4.35 -15.55 -9.46
N GLU A 174 -3.54 -14.53 -9.67
CA GLU A 174 -2.22 -14.63 -10.31
C GLU A 174 -1.15 -15.22 -9.38
N HIS A 175 -1.43 -15.30 -8.07
CA HIS A 175 -0.50 -15.83 -7.06
C HIS A 175 -1.13 -16.96 -6.22
N PRO A 176 -1.53 -18.08 -6.86
CA PRO A 176 -2.27 -19.17 -6.18
C PRO A 176 -1.42 -19.90 -5.13
N ASP A 177 -0.10 -19.82 -5.21
CA ASP A 177 0.84 -20.47 -4.30
C ASP A 177 1.10 -19.67 -3.01
N HIS A 178 0.54 -18.45 -2.92
CA HIS A 178 0.62 -17.59 -1.74
C HIS A 178 -0.70 -17.58 -0.97
N THR A 179 -0.63 -17.43 0.35
CA THR A 179 -1.82 -17.25 1.19
C THR A 179 -2.00 -15.77 1.53
N PHE A 180 -3.17 -15.24 1.26
CA PHE A 180 -3.53 -13.84 1.57
C PHE A 180 -4.47 -13.79 2.77
N TYR A 181 -4.14 -12.94 3.74
CA TYR A 181 -4.96 -12.70 4.92
C TYR A 181 -5.47 -11.26 4.90
N ILE A 182 -6.78 -11.08 4.68
CA ILE A 182 -7.43 -9.77 4.74
C ILE A 182 -7.88 -9.53 6.17
N HIS A 183 -7.31 -8.54 6.84
CA HIS A 183 -7.66 -8.16 8.20
C HIS A 183 -8.77 -7.10 8.20
N ALA A 184 -9.93 -7.44 8.73
CA ALA A 184 -11.16 -6.66 8.67
C ALA A 184 -11.75 -6.40 10.07
N PRO A 185 -12.43 -5.28 10.29
CA PRO A 185 -13.22 -5.06 11.51
C PRO A 185 -14.31 -6.11 11.67
N LYS A 186 -14.59 -6.53 12.90
CA LYS A 186 -15.53 -7.61 13.24
C LYS A 186 -16.90 -7.46 12.60
N ASP A 187 -17.39 -6.23 12.52
CA ASP A 187 -18.75 -5.95 12.01
C ASP A 187 -18.75 -5.53 10.53
N SER A 188 -17.62 -5.66 9.84
CA SER A 188 -17.53 -5.31 8.43
C SER A 188 -18.11 -6.41 7.53
N GLN A 189 -18.75 -6.00 6.46
CA GLN A 189 -19.22 -6.90 5.40
C GLN A 189 -18.41 -6.64 4.13
N LEU A 190 -17.72 -7.64 3.63
CA LEU A 190 -16.99 -7.53 2.38
C LEU A 190 -17.93 -7.23 1.22
N HIS A 191 -17.56 -6.31 0.35
CA HIS A 191 -18.30 -6.02 -0.87
C HIS A 191 -18.24 -7.13 -1.91
N GLN A 192 -17.22 -7.97 -1.83
CA GLN A 192 -16.97 -9.06 -2.75
C GLN A 192 -16.65 -10.32 -1.95
N ASP A 193 -17.24 -11.42 -2.36
CA ASP A 193 -16.95 -12.74 -1.79
C ASP A 193 -15.73 -13.33 -2.51
N TYR A 194 -14.56 -13.22 -1.88
CA TYR A 194 -13.32 -13.79 -2.39
C TYR A 194 -13.29 -15.29 -2.14
N ARG A 195 -14.01 -16.08 -2.98
CA ARG A 195 -14.07 -17.56 -2.90
C ARG A 195 -12.81 -18.25 -3.46
N LEU A 196 -11.66 -17.67 -3.22
CA LEU A 196 -10.39 -18.26 -3.62
C LEU A 196 -9.79 -19.04 -2.45
N ASN A 197 -9.28 -20.23 -2.71
CA ASN A 197 -8.74 -21.13 -1.68
C ASN A 197 -7.54 -20.51 -0.93
N ASN A 198 -6.87 -19.58 -1.57
CA ASN A 198 -5.69 -18.89 -1.03
C ASN A 198 -6.01 -17.54 -0.35
N VAL A 199 -7.29 -17.18 -0.18
CA VAL A 199 -7.71 -15.96 0.51
C VAL A 199 -8.44 -16.29 1.80
N LYS A 200 -8.01 -15.70 2.89
CA LYS A 200 -8.61 -15.83 4.23
C LYS A 200 -8.98 -14.45 4.78
N VAL A 201 -10.15 -14.32 5.35
CA VAL A 201 -10.57 -13.10 6.04
C VAL A 201 -10.47 -13.30 7.54
N VAL A 202 -9.77 -12.39 8.21
CA VAL A 202 -9.57 -12.40 9.67
C VAL A 202 -10.32 -11.22 10.26
N PHE A 203 -11.33 -11.49 11.06
CA PHE A 203 -12.13 -10.47 11.74
C PHE A 203 -11.59 -10.20 13.15
N HIS A 204 -11.48 -8.90 13.53
CA HIS A 204 -10.96 -8.41 14.80
C HIS A 204 -12.00 -7.69 15.63
#